data_fc62a156bd7276aa87ab4d40e24aa38e
#
_entry.id   fc62a156bd7276aa87ab4d40e24aa38e
#
_cell.length_a   1.000
_cell.length_b   1.000
_cell.length_c   1.000
_cell.angle_alpha   90.00
_cell.angle_beta   90.00
_cell.angle_gamma   90.00
#
_symmetry.space_group_name_H-M   'P 1'
#
loop_
_entity.id
_entity.type
_entity.pdbx_description
1 polymer ?
#
loop_
_entity_poly.entity_id
_entity_poly.type
_entity_poly.pdbx_seq_one_letter_code
_entity_poly.pdbx_strand_id
1 'polypeptide(L)'
;SQGDITPRQGRRMLRFCVNAGPAFVISAVGAGMLGSVRYGAVLFAAHIAASLLMGIGQRVWMGRHPVVDRVPMEARRPAPRLPVSAAFVESVNAACRSLLYMCGFVVLFAALLSLSDASGLAGFFQYVITRPLIWAGADTAEIPNLLAGILEVSCGCVEAAGSGAAAPFLLGFIMGWGGLSVHCQLAATLHEHKLLDRNFFISRLLHGLLAGGLSLLLFRFVPLPLDVFNPMQDARITPFTTSAAASVALLLMCAMLLLTGKGPARLGRKG
;
A
#
# COMPACT_ATOMS: atom_id res chain seq x y z
N SER A 1 -11.67 -8.02 17.51
CA SER A 1 -12.53 -9.03 16.88
C SER A 1 -13.82 -9.17 17.67
N GLN A 2 -14.85 -8.53 17.20
CA GLN A 2 -16.17 -8.54 17.85
C GLN A 2 -16.99 -9.79 17.49
N GLY A 3 -16.41 -10.73 16.72
CA GLY A 3 -17.09 -11.94 16.28
C GLY A 3 -18.12 -11.77 15.16
N ASP A 4 -18.15 -10.58 14.50
CA ASP A 4 -19.13 -10.29 13.45
C ASP A 4 -18.85 -11.04 12.15
N ILE A 5 -17.58 -11.38 11.90
CA ILE A 5 -17.14 -12.12 10.72
C ILE A 5 -16.25 -13.30 11.11
N THR A 6 -16.32 -14.39 10.34
CA THR A 6 -15.41 -15.51 10.51
C THR A 6 -14.01 -15.17 9.98
N PRO A 7 -12.93 -15.82 10.47
CA PRO A 7 -11.58 -15.65 9.91
C PRO A 7 -11.52 -15.91 8.41
N ARG A 8 -12.39 -16.79 7.90
CA ARG A 8 -12.49 -17.12 6.48
C ARG A 8 -13.10 -15.96 5.69
N GLN A 9 -14.15 -15.34 6.22
CA GLN A 9 -14.72 -14.12 5.64
C GLN A 9 -13.71 -12.97 5.67
N GLY A 10 -13.01 -12.79 6.78
CA GLY A 10 -11.95 -11.79 6.91
C GLY A 10 -10.85 -11.96 5.84
N ARG A 11 -10.32 -13.18 5.67
CA ARG A 11 -9.34 -13.49 4.60
C ARG A 11 -9.85 -13.16 3.21
N ARG A 12 -11.13 -13.40 2.94
CA ARG A 12 -11.75 -13.08 1.65
C ARG A 12 -11.87 -11.58 1.42
N MET A 13 -12.29 -10.83 2.43
CA MET A 13 -12.41 -9.37 2.35
C MET A 13 -11.05 -8.71 2.11
N LEU A 14 -9.99 -9.16 2.76
CA LEU A 14 -8.64 -8.61 2.60
C LEU A 14 -8.13 -8.70 1.16
N ARG A 15 -8.58 -9.67 0.37
CA ARG A 15 -8.13 -9.86 -1.02
C ARG A 15 -8.51 -8.71 -1.95
N PHE A 16 -9.55 -7.93 -1.64
CA PHE A 16 -9.99 -6.79 -2.47
C PHE A 16 -10.24 -5.50 -1.70
N CYS A 17 -10.30 -5.52 -0.36
CA CYS A 17 -10.54 -4.31 0.44
C CYS A 17 -9.25 -3.55 0.82
N VAL A 18 -8.07 -4.12 0.58
CA VAL A 18 -6.80 -3.45 0.85
C VAL A 18 -6.46 -2.56 -0.34
N ASN A 19 -6.69 -1.27 -0.20
CA ASN A 19 -6.53 -0.30 -1.28
C ASN A 19 -5.69 0.89 -0.83
N ALA A 20 -4.96 1.50 -1.78
CA ALA A 20 -4.31 2.77 -1.54
C ALA A 20 -5.36 3.87 -1.30
N GLY A 21 -5.13 4.69 -0.28
CA GLY A 21 -6.06 5.76 0.08
C GLY A 21 -6.08 6.90 -0.96
N PRO A 22 -7.22 7.62 -1.09
CA PRO A 22 -7.35 8.71 -2.06
C PRO A 22 -6.32 9.82 -1.81
N ALA A 23 -5.96 10.11 -0.56
CA ALA A 23 -4.95 11.09 -0.21
C ALA A 23 -3.57 10.73 -0.80
N PHE A 24 -3.18 9.46 -0.76
CA PHE A 24 -1.93 9.02 -1.36
C PHE A 24 -2.00 9.08 -2.89
N VAL A 25 -3.04 8.49 -3.50
CA VAL A 25 -3.11 8.37 -4.96
C VAL A 25 -3.35 9.72 -5.64
N ILE A 26 -4.26 10.54 -5.10
CA ILE A 26 -4.64 11.82 -5.75
C ILE A 26 -3.66 12.93 -5.37
N SER A 27 -3.28 13.03 -4.08
CA SER A 27 -2.46 14.14 -3.63
C SER A 27 -0.97 13.84 -3.78
N ALA A 28 -0.46 12.72 -3.24
CA ALA A 28 0.96 12.44 -3.31
C ALA A 28 1.38 12.05 -4.73
N VAL A 29 0.73 11.05 -5.34
CA VAL A 29 1.11 10.59 -6.68
C VAL A 29 0.62 11.57 -7.75
N GLY A 30 -0.67 11.92 -7.76
CA GLY A 30 -1.26 12.77 -8.79
C GLY A 30 -0.71 14.19 -8.76
N ALA A 31 -0.95 14.92 -7.68
CA ALA A 31 -0.52 16.32 -7.58
C ALA A 31 0.99 16.45 -7.33
N GLY A 32 1.57 15.60 -6.46
CA GLY A 32 2.97 15.72 -6.06
C GLY A 32 3.95 15.17 -7.10
N MET A 33 3.70 13.97 -7.64
CA MET A 33 4.64 13.30 -8.56
C MET A 33 4.30 13.58 -10.04
N LEU A 34 3.01 13.60 -10.41
CA LEU A 34 2.57 13.83 -11.79
C LEU A 34 2.16 15.29 -12.07
N GLY A 35 2.25 16.19 -11.08
CA GLY A 35 1.88 17.59 -11.23
C GLY A 35 0.38 17.83 -11.52
N SER A 36 -0.49 16.82 -11.38
CA SER A 36 -1.90 16.93 -11.74
C SER A 36 -2.84 16.09 -10.87
N VAL A 37 -3.74 16.76 -10.15
CA VAL A 37 -4.84 16.11 -9.41
C VAL A 37 -5.71 15.25 -10.33
N ARG A 38 -5.90 15.67 -11.59
CA ARG A 38 -6.71 14.93 -12.57
C ARG A 38 -6.12 13.55 -12.87
N TYR A 39 -4.80 13.45 -13.03
CA TYR A 39 -4.14 12.18 -13.27
C TYR A 39 -4.21 11.28 -12.05
N GLY A 40 -4.05 11.84 -10.84
CA GLY A 40 -4.28 11.12 -9.61
C GLY A 40 -5.71 10.58 -9.50
N ALA A 41 -6.72 11.35 -9.91
CA ALA A 41 -8.11 10.91 -9.92
C ALA A 41 -8.34 9.75 -10.91
N VAL A 42 -7.72 9.80 -12.10
CA VAL A 42 -7.80 8.70 -13.08
C VAL A 42 -7.13 7.43 -12.54
N LEU A 43 -5.94 7.55 -11.94
CA LEU A 43 -5.26 6.42 -11.29
C LEU A 43 -6.11 5.84 -10.16
N PHE A 44 -6.72 6.69 -9.34
CA PHE A 44 -7.59 6.26 -8.26
C PHE A 44 -8.84 5.54 -8.78
N ALA A 45 -9.47 6.06 -9.84
CA ALA A 45 -10.62 5.42 -10.49
C ALA A 45 -10.24 4.03 -11.03
N ALA A 46 -9.09 3.88 -11.71
CA ALA A 46 -8.58 2.60 -12.17
C ALA A 46 -8.34 1.62 -11.01
N HIS A 47 -7.74 2.10 -9.93
CA HIS A 47 -7.43 1.32 -8.74
C HIS A 47 -8.68 0.78 -8.05
N ILE A 48 -9.70 1.63 -7.86
CA ILE A 48 -10.99 1.23 -7.27
C ILE A 48 -11.76 0.30 -8.21
N ALA A 49 -11.77 0.56 -9.52
CA ALA A 49 -12.40 -0.32 -10.48
C ALA A 49 -11.76 -1.72 -10.46
N ALA A 50 -10.43 -1.82 -10.37
CA ALA A 50 -9.73 -3.09 -10.23
C ALA A 50 -10.15 -3.83 -8.95
N SER A 51 -10.25 -3.14 -7.82
CA SER A 51 -10.73 -3.69 -6.55
C SER A 51 -12.15 -4.25 -6.66
N LEU A 52 -13.07 -3.50 -7.28
CA LEU A 52 -14.45 -3.94 -7.49
C LEU A 52 -14.52 -5.16 -8.40
N LEU A 53 -13.75 -5.18 -9.50
CA LEU A 53 -13.68 -6.33 -10.40
C LEU A 53 -13.16 -7.59 -9.68
N MET A 54 -12.15 -7.44 -8.83
CA MET A 54 -11.67 -8.53 -7.98
C MET A 54 -12.75 -9.04 -7.03
N GLY A 55 -13.51 -8.14 -6.39
CA GLY A 55 -14.63 -8.49 -5.50
C GLY A 55 -15.74 -9.23 -6.24
N ILE A 56 -16.14 -8.74 -7.43
CA ILE A 56 -17.15 -9.39 -8.29
C ILE A 56 -16.65 -10.76 -8.76
N GLY A 57 -15.40 -10.84 -9.26
CA GLY A 57 -14.80 -12.10 -9.70
C GLY A 57 -14.76 -13.13 -8.58
N GLN A 58 -14.38 -12.72 -7.37
CA GLN A 58 -14.42 -13.59 -6.20
C GLN A 58 -15.84 -14.06 -5.86
N ARG A 59 -16.85 -13.19 -5.96
CA ARG A 59 -18.26 -13.57 -5.74
C ARG A 59 -18.75 -14.59 -6.76
N VAL A 60 -18.44 -14.39 -8.04
CA VAL A 60 -18.81 -15.32 -9.13
C VAL A 60 -18.16 -16.68 -8.91
N TRP A 61 -16.88 -16.70 -8.57
CA TRP A 61 -16.17 -17.94 -8.24
C TRP A 61 -16.82 -18.68 -7.06
N MET A 62 -17.19 -17.94 -6.00
CA MET A 62 -17.83 -18.52 -4.82
C MET A 62 -19.25 -19.02 -5.07
N GLY A 63 -20.02 -18.37 -5.97
CA GLY A 63 -21.33 -18.85 -6.38
C GLY A 63 -21.29 -20.25 -6.98
N ARG A 64 -20.14 -20.61 -7.59
CA ARG A 64 -19.90 -21.97 -8.13
C ARG A 64 -19.47 -22.98 -7.05
N HIS A 65 -19.00 -22.51 -5.89
CA HIS A 65 -18.55 -23.34 -4.76
C HIS A 65 -19.12 -22.78 -3.45
N PRO A 66 -20.43 -22.95 -3.19
CA PRO A 66 -21.04 -22.37 -2.01
C PRO A 66 -20.50 -23.05 -0.75
N VAL A 67 -19.77 -22.30 0.05
CA VAL A 67 -19.38 -22.72 1.38
C VAL A 67 -20.25 -21.97 2.37
N VAL A 68 -21.06 -22.74 3.12
CA VAL A 68 -21.92 -22.20 4.18
C VAL A 68 -21.01 -21.82 5.35
N ASP A 69 -20.68 -20.54 5.42
CA ASP A 69 -19.81 -19.96 6.45
C ASP A 69 -20.70 -19.12 7.39
N ARG A 70 -21.39 -19.81 8.32
CA ARG A 70 -22.25 -19.15 9.31
C ARG A 70 -21.45 -18.85 10.56
N VAL A 71 -21.48 -17.59 10.99
CA VAL A 71 -21.02 -17.24 12.35
C VAL A 71 -22.04 -17.83 13.32
N PRO A 72 -21.65 -18.71 14.25
CA PRO A 72 -22.55 -19.21 15.27
C PRO A 72 -23.14 -18.01 16.05
N MET A 73 -24.46 -18.03 16.24
CA MET A 73 -25.16 -16.92 16.90
C MET A 73 -24.68 -16.68 18.33
N GLU A 74 -24.15 -17.72 18.96
CA GLU A 74 -23.53 -17.70 20.30
C GLU A 74 -22.17 -16.96 20.35
N ALA A 75 -21.50 -16.79 19.20
CA ALA A 75 -20.24 -16.07 19.11
C ALA A 75 -20.41 -14.53 19.02
N ARG A 76 -21.63 -14.05 18.82
CA ARG A 76 -21.95 -12.62 18.83
C ARG A 76 -22.01 -12.10 20.26
N ARG A 77 -20.85 -11.84 20.86
CA ARG A 77 -20.84 -11.08 22.11
C ARG A 77 -21.15 -9.63 21.78
N PRO A 78 -22.19 -9.02 22.39
CA PRO A 78 -22.42 -7.59 22.23
C PRO A 78 -21.16 -6.86 22.69
N ALA A 79 -20.56 -6.08 21.81
CA ALA A 79 -19.43 -5.24 22.18
C ALA A 79 -19.87 -4.29 23.30
N PRO A 80 -19.06 -4.13 24.36
CA PRO A 80 -19.37 -3.14 25.39
C PRO A 80 -19.50 -1.78 24.71
N ARG A 81 -20.66 -1.13 24.89
CA ARG A 81 -20.91 0.22 24.33
C ARG A 81 -20.01 1.19 25.08
N LEU A 82 -18.92 1.57 24.47
CA LEU A 82 -18.08 2.65 24.99
C LEU A 82 -18.82 3.99 24.88
N PRO A 83 -18.69 4.89 25.86
CA PRO A 83 -19.10 6.27 25.70
C PRO A 83 -18.49 6.87 24.43
N VAL A 84 -19.22 7.75 23.73
CA VAL A 84 -18.78 8.37 22.47
C VAL A 84 -17.39 9.02 22.61
N SER A 85 -17.16 9.70 23.75
CA SER A 85 -15.86 10.32 24.05
C SER A 85 -14.72 9.29 24.13
N ALA A 86 -14.93 8.16 24.80
CA ALA A 86 -13.94 7.11 24.92
C ALA A 86 -13.68 6.43 23.57
N ALA A 87 -14.74 6.15 22.78
CA ALA A 87 -14.63 5.61 21.44
C ALA A 87 -13.86 6.55 20.51
N PHE A 88 -14.08 7.85 20.61
CA PHE A 88 -13.34 8.86 19.85
C PHE A 88 -11.84 8.84 20.19
N VAL A 89 -11.49 8.92 21.46
CA VAL A 89 -10.10 8.87 21.94
C VAL A 89 -9.40 7.58 21.49
N GLU A 90 -10.09 6.43 21.64
CA GLU A 90 -9.53 5.14 21.19
C GLU A 90 -9.30 5.10 19.67
N SER A 91 -10.23 5.66 18.88
CA SER A 91 -10.07 5.75 17.42
C SER A 91 -8.89 6.64 17.02
N VAL A 92 -8.70 7.78 17.69
CA VAL A 92 -7.54 8.67 17.45
C VAL A 92 -6.24 7.95 17.80
N ASN A 93 -6.18 7.29 18.97
CA ASN A 93 -4.99 6.53 19.36
C ASN A 93 -4.67 5.39 18.37
N ALA A 94 -5.69 4.67 17.91
CA ALA A 94 -5.52 3.62 16.90
C ALA A 94 -5.00 4.18 15.57
N ALA A 95 -5.54 5.31 15.13
CA ALA A 95 -5.08 5.99 13.91
C ALA A 95 -3.61 6.45 14.04
N CYS A 96 -3.23 7.08 15.16
CA CYS A 96 -1.86 7.50 15.42
C CYS A 96 -0.88 6.33 15.39
N ARG A 97 -1.22 5.20 16.02
CA ARG A 97 -0.39 3.99 15.99
C ARG A 97 -0.24 3.46 14.56
N SER A 98 -1.33 3.40 13.79
CA SER A 98 -1.29 2.94 12.41
C SER A 98 -0.40 3.82 11.53
N LEU A 99 -0.47 5.15 11.71
CA LEU A 99 0.39 6.10 11.01
C LEU A 99 1.87 5.91 11.37
N LEU A 100 2.19 5.70 12.66
CA LEU A 100 3.56 5.44 13.10
C LEU A 100 4.13 4.14 12.50
N TYR A 101 3.34 3.06 12.49
CA TYR A 101 3.75 1.82 11.82
C TYR A 101 3.98 2.05 10.32
N MET A 102 3.08 2.77 9.66
CA MET A 102 3.22 3.11 8.24
C MET A 102 4.52 3.88 7.98
N CYS A 103 4.76 4.97 8.70
CA CYS A 103 5.99 5.76 8.59
C CYS A 103 7.24 4.92 8.86
N GLY A 104 7.22 4.10 9.91
CA GLY A 104 8.34 3.22 10.27
C GLY A 104 8.70 2.24 9.15
N PHE A 105 7.71 1.58 8.55
CA PHE A 105 7.96 0.66 7.44
C PHE A 105 8.41 1.37 6.17
N VAL A 106 7.83 2.53 5.83
CA VAL A 106 8.28 3.32 4.66
C VAL A 106 9.75 3.71 4.82
N VAL A 107 10.13 4.27 5.98
CA VAL A 107 11.52 4.67 6.25
C VAL A 107 12.46 3.45 6.24
N LEU A 108 12.07 2.34 6.87
CA LEU A 108 12.86 1.11 6.88
C LEU A 108 13.13 0.61 5.46
N PHE A 109 12.08 0.49 4.64
CA PHE A 109 12.23 -0.04 3.27
C PHE A 109 12.94 0.94 2.34
N ALA A 110 12.75 2.26 2.51
CA ALA A 110 13.53 3.27 1.80
C ALA A 110 15.03 3.19 2.16
N ALA A 111 15.34 2.99 3.43
CA ALA A 111 16.74 2.78 3.87
C ALA A 111 17.33 1.47 3.31
N LEU A 112 16.54 0.38 3.28
CA LEU A 112 16.98 -0.88 2.67
C LEU A 112 17.22 -0.74 1.16
N LEU A 113 16.39 0.00 0.44
CA LEU A 113 16.61 0.31 -0.97
C LEU A 113 17.92 1.09 -1.16
N SER A 114 18.09 2.17 -0.42
CA SER A 114 19.31 3.00 -0.48
C SER A 114 20.58 2.20 -0.14
N LEU A 115 20.51 1.31 0.86
CA LEU A 115 21.64 0.43 1.21
C LEU A 115 21.90 -0.61 0.11
N SER A 116 20.85 -1.16 -0.51
CA SER A 116 20.99 -2.08 -1.64
C SER A 116 21.65 -1.43 -2.84
N ASP A 117 21.35 -0.16 -3.13
CA ASP A 117 22.00 0.61 -4.19
C ASP A 117 23.47 0.88 -3.85
N ALA A 118 23.74 1.38 -2.65
CA ALA A 118 25.09 1.69 -2.19
C ALA A 118 26.01 0.46 -2.12
N SER A 119 25.46 -0.71 -1.80
CA SER A 119 26.22 -1.98 -1.75
C SER A 119 26.38 -2.68 -3.10
N GLY A 120 25.72 -2.20 -4.16
CA GLY A 120 25.65 -2.86 -5.46
C GLY A 120 24.70 -4.07 -5.52
N LEU A 121 23.99 -4.38 -4.43
CA LEU A 121 23.07 -5.50 -4.34
C LEU A 121 21.86 -5.32 -5.28
N ALA A 122 21.35 -4.10 -5.38
CA ALA A 122 20.29 -3.76 -6.33
C ALA A 122 20.72 -4.02 -7.78
N GLY A 123 21.93 -3.59 -8.16
CA GLY A 123 22.51 -3.86 -9.46
C GLY A 123 22.69 -5.35 -9.75
N PHE A 124 23.09 -6.12 -8.75
CA PHE A 124 23.19 -7.58 -8.86
C PHE A 124 21.80 -8.22 -9.15
N PHE A 125 20.76 -7.86 -8.41
CA PHE A 125 19.41 -8.39 -8.66
C PHE A 125 18.87 -7.95 -10.01
N GLN A 126 19.09 -6.69 -10.40
CA GLN A 126 18.73 -6.20 -11.73
C GLN A 126 19.42 -7.04 -12.80
N TYR A 127 20.71 -7.25 -12.69
CA TYR A 127 21.47 -8.08 -13.64
C TYR A 127 20.92 -9.49 -13.76
N VAL A 128 20.67 -10.17 -12.64
CA VAL A 128 20.14 -11.55 -12.62
C VAL A 128 18.76 -11.63 -13.30
N ILE A 129 17.91 -10.63 -13.09
CA ILE A 129 16.56 -10.61 -13.66
C ILE A 129 16.57 -10.17 -15.14
N THR A 130 17.37 -9.18 -15.49
CA THR A 130 17.36 -8.62 -16.86
C THR A 130 18.06 -9.53 -17.86
N ARG A 131 19.11 -10.25 -17.48
CA ARG A 131 19.86 -11.12 -18.41
C ARG A 131 19.00 -12.12 -19.16
N PRO A 132 18.19 -12.97 -18.51
CA PRO A 132 17.33 -13.92 -19.22
C PRO A 132 16.24 -13.23 -20.03
N LEU A 133 15.74 -12.06 -19.58
CA LEU A 133 14.72 -11.30 -20.30
C LEU A 133 15.28 -10.66 -21.57
N ILE A 134 16.48 -10.09 -21.52
CA ILE A 134 17.20 -9.57 -22.70
C ILE A 134 17.45 -10.70 -23.70
N TRP A 135 17.85 -11.87 -23.21
CA TRP A 135 18.08 -13.04 -24.06
C TRP A 135 16.78 -13.51 -24.75
N ALA A 136 15.64 -13.31 -24.09
CA ALA A 136 14.30 -13.55 -24.66
C ALA A 136 13.79 -12.39 -25.54
N GLY A 137 14.58 -11.32 -25.77
CA GLY A 137 14.19 -10.17 -26.60
C GLY A 137 13.24 -9.19 -25.91
N ALA A 138 13.11 -9.24 -24.56
CA ALA A 138 12.24 -8.33 -23.84
C ALA A 138 12.94 -6.99 -23.54
N ASP A 139 12.16 -5.91 -23.54
CA ASP A 139 12.60 -4.62 -23.01
C ASP A 139 12.68 -4.68 -21.50
N THR A 140 13.80 -4.24 -20.94
CA THR A 140 14.09 -4.32 -19.51
C THR A 140 14.29 -2.94 -18.87
N ALA A 141 14.02 -1.86 -19.60
CA ALA A 141 14.26 -0.49 -19.13
C ALA A 141 13.55 -0.18 -17.81
N GLU A 142 12.35 -0.71 -17.61
CA GLU A 142 11.50 -0.44 -16.44
C GLU A 142 11.69 -1.43 -15.26
N ILE A 143 12.59 -2.40 -15.40
CA ILE A 143 12.84 -3.38 -14.33
C ILE A 143 13.33 -2.73 -13.03
N PRO A 144 14.23 -1.73 -13.04
CA PRO A 144 14.64 -1.05 -11.81
C PRO A 144 13.46 -0.41 -11.07
N ASN A 145 12.61 0.32 -11.80
CA ASN A 145 11.42 1.00 -11.26
C ASN A 145 10.42 0.01 -10.67
N LEU A 146 10.23 -1.12 -11.37
CA LEU A 146 9.38 -2.20 -10.89
C LEU A 146 9.92 -2.84 -9.62
N LEU A 147 11.23 -3.08 -9.54
CA LEU A 147 11.87 -3.65 -8.33
C LEU A 147 11.74 -2.74 -7.12
N ALA A 148 11.95 -1.42 -7.30
CA ALA A 148 11.72 -0.44 -6.25
C ALA A 148 10.26 -0.51 -5.75
N GLY A 149 9.29 -0.53 -6.67
CA GLY A 149 7.86 -0.61 -6.34
C GLY A 149 7.42 -1.95 -5.74
N ILE A 150 8.11 -3.06 -6.06
CA ILE A 150 7.87 -4.35 -5.40
C ILE A 150 8.28 -4.29 -3.92
N LEU A 151 9.31 -3.56 -3.59
CA LEU A 151 9.80 -3.41 -2.23
C LEU A 151 9.04 -2.33 -1.46
N GLU A 152 8.94 -1.11 -2.02
CA GLU A 152 8.32 0.02 -1.35
C GLU A 152 7.48 0.84 -2.34
N VAL A 153 6.20 1.02 -2.01
CA VAL A 153 5.21 1.64 -2.89
C VAL A 153 5.53 3.10 -3.20
N SER A 154 5.99 3.88 -2.24
CA SER A 154 6.22 5.32 -2.43
C SER A 154 7.45 5.57 -3.28
N CYS A 155 8.57 4.90 -2.99
CA CYS A 155 9.80 4.95 -3.80
C CYS A 155 9.52 4.47 -5.24
N GLY A 156 8.82 3.34 -5.37
CA GLY A 156 8.47 2.83 -6.69
C GLY A 156 7.57 3.76 -7.49
N CYS A 157 6.63 4.48 -6.84
CA CYS A 157 5.81 5.47 -7.52
C CYS A 157 6.63 6.69 -7.99
N VAL A 158 7.61 7.12 -7.19
CA VAL A 158 8.54 8.21 -7.58
C VAL A 158 9.32 7.83 -8.84
N GLU A 159 9.93 6.65 -8.85
CA GLU A 159 10.68 6.16 -10.01
C GLU A 159 9.77 5.95 -11.24
N ALA A 160 8.62 5.30 -11.04
CA ALA A 160 7.68 5.02 -12.12
C ALA A 160 7.03 6.27 -12.72
N ALA A 161 6.96 7.38 -12.00
CA ALA A 161 6.42 8.65 -12.51
C ALA A 161 7.24 9.20 -13.69
N GLY A 162 8.54 8.87 -13.76
CA GLY A 162 9.44 9.22 -14.87
C GLY A 162 9.43 8.27 -16.06
N SER A 163 8.65 7.18 -16.03
CA SER A 163 8.69 6.11 -17.04
C SER A 163 7.92 6.40 -18.34
N GLY A 164 7.59 7.65 -18.64
CA GLY A 164 6.93 8.06 -19.87
C GLY A 164 5.65 7.26 -20.16
N ALA A 165 5.58 6.60 -21.31
CA ALA A 165 4.39 5.83 -21.72
C ALA A 165 4.08 4.61 -20.82
N ALA A 166 5.06 4.08 -20.11
CA ALA A 166 4.89 2.96 -19.18
C ALA A 166 4.37 3.39 -17.80
N ALA A 167 4.51 4.67 -17.45
CA ALA A 167 4.16 5.20 -16.13
C ALA A 167 2.72 4.87 -15.69
N PRO A 168 1.66 5.01 -16.50
CA PRO A 168 0.30 4.66 -16.07
C PRO A 168 0.16 3.21 -15.63
N PHE A 169 0.78 2.28 -16.36
CA PHE A 169 0.76 0.87 -16.00
C PHE A 169 1.54 0.61 -14.72
N LEU A 170 2.78 1.12 -14.65
CA LEU A 170 3.66 0.91 -13.50
C LEU A 170 3.06 1.48 -12.22
N LEU A 171 2.57 2.73 -12.25
CA LEU A 171 1.92 3.36 -11.10
C LEU A 171 0.68 2.56 -10.64
N GLY A 172 -0.19 2.17 -11.58
CA GLY A 172 -1.35 1.35 -11.27
C GLY A 172 -0.96 0.01 -10.67
N PHE A 173 0.05 -0.66 -11.24
CA PHE A 173 0.56 -1.94 -10.76
C PHE A 173 1.17 -1.82 -9.37
N ILE A 174 2.09 -0.86 -9.15
CA ILE A 174 2.80 -0.67 -7.90
C ILE A 174 1.82 -0.36 -6.76
N MET A 175 0.87 0.55 -6.97
CA MET A 175 -0.17 0.86 -5.99
C MET A 175 -1.11 -0.33 -5.75
N GLY A 176 -1.44 -1.08 -6.78
CA GLY A 176 -2.26 -2.29 -6.69
C GLY A 176 -1.55 -3.41 -5.94
N TRP A 177 -0.28 -3.64 -6.18
CA TRP A 177 0.56 -4.57 -5.44
C TRP A 177 0.77 -4.12 -3.99
N GLY A 178 1.06 -2.84 -3.77
CA GLY A 178 1.23 -2.21 -2.46
C GLY A 178 2.64 -2.27 -1.88
N GLY A 179 3.59 -2.94 -2.54
CA GLY A 179 4.95 -3.13 -2.04
C GLY A 179 5.06 -4.10 -0.86
N LEU A 180 6.24 -4.65 -0.65
CA LEU A 180 6.51 -5.54 0.48
C LEU A 180 6.39 -4.80 1.82
N SER A 181 6.67 -3.50 1.85
CA SER A 181 6.49 -2.64 3.02
C SER A 181 5.06 -2.69 3.56
N VAL A 182 4.04 -2.54 2.68
CA VAL A 182 2.62 -2.63 3.07
C VAL A 182 2.23 -4.05 3.49
N HIS A 183 2.79 -5.08 2.83
CA HIS A 183 2.55 -6.47 3.26
C HIS A 183 3.07 -6.72 4.68
N CYS A 184 4.25 -6.18 5.03
CA CYS A 184 4.78 -6.24 6.39
C CYS A 184 3.93 -5.46 7.39
N GLN A 185 3.41 -4.28 7.02
CA GLN A 185 2.49 -3.49 7.86
C GLN A 185 1.21 -4.28 8.16
N LEU A 186 0.62 -4.90 7.15
CA LEU A 186 -0.56 -5.74 7.32
C LEU A 186 -0.27 -6.96 8.18
N ALA A 187 0.90 -7.60 7.98
CA ALA A 187 1.32 -8.71 8.79
C ALA A 187 1.47 -8.30 10.27
N ALA A 188 2.10 -7.16 10.55
CA ALA A 188 2.24 -6.64 11.90
C ALA A 188 0.88 -6.33 12.57
N THR A 189 -0.07 -5.80 11.78
CA THR A 189 -1.40 -5.42 12.31
C THR A 189 -2.32 -6.63 12.49
N LEU A 190 -2.23 -7.63 11.61
CA LEU A 190 -3.17 -8.75 11.53
C LEU A 190 -2.59 -10.08 12.05
N HIS A 191 -1.36 -10.07 12.61
CA HIS A 191 -0.67 -11.30 13.02
C HIS A 191 -1.47 -12.14 14.02
N GLU A 192 -2.16 -11.51 14.96
CA GLU A 192 -2.97 -12.20 15.98
C GLU A 192 -4.13 -13.00 15.36
N HIS A 193 -4.63 -12.57 14.21
CA HIS A 193 -5.80 -13.16 13.55
C HIS A 193 -5.44 -14.16 12.46
N LYS A 194 -4.17 -14.29 12.09
CA LYS A 194 -3.67 -15.19 11.02
C LYS A 194 -4.48 -15.07 9.72
N LEU A 195 -4.78 -13.82 9.32
CA LEU A 195 -5.65 -13.54 8.17
C LEU A 195 -4.90 -13.50 6.83
N LEU A 196 -3.57 -13.35 6.84
CA LEU A 196 -2.75 -13.37 5.64
C LEU A 196 -2.47 -14.81 5.23
N ASP A 197 -2.85 -15.15 4.00
CA ASP A 197 -2.63 -16.46 3.39
C ASP A 197 -1.96 -16.29 2.02
N ARG A 198 -1.50 -17.39 1.41
CA ARG A 198 -0.91 -17.38 0.07
C ARG A 198 -1.84 -16.72 -0.97
N ASN A 199 -3.14 -16.93 -0.85
CA ASN A 199 -4.10 -16.37 -1.79
C ASN A 199 -4.22 -14.85 -1.66
N PHE A 200 -3.90 -14.27 -0.50
CA PHE A 200 -3.79 -12.84 -0.33
C PHE A 200 -2.71 -12.27 -1.26
N PHE A 201 -1.49 -12.82 -1.26
CA PHE A 201 -0.40 -12.35 -2.11
C PHE A 201 -0.72 -12.50 -3.61
N ILE A 202 -1.32 -13.63 -4.00
CA ILE A 202 -1.79 -13.83 -5.38
C ILE A 202 -2.84 -12.78 -5.75
N SER A 203 -3.78 -12.49 -4.87
CA SER A 203 -4.79 -11.47 -5.13
C SER A 203 -4.20 -10.06 -5.25
N ARG A 204 -3.14 -9.73 -4.49
CA ARG A 204 -2.44 -8.45 -4.62
C ARG A 204 -1.75 -8.33 -5.97
N LEU A 205 -1.09 -9.39 -6.42
CA LEU A 205 -0.48 -9.43 -7.75
C LEU A 205 -1.53 -9.23 -8.85
N LEU A 206 -2.65 -9.95 -8.79
CA LEU A 206 -3.74 -9.81 -9.74
C LEU A 206 -4.37 -8.40 -9.69
N HIS A 207 -4.53 -7.83 -8.50
CA HIS A 207 -5.01 -6.46 -8.34
C HIS A 207 -4.04 -5.46 -8.99
N GLY A 208 -2.75 -5.62 -8.77
CA GLY A 208 -1.73 -4.79 -9.41
C GLY A 208 -1.81 -4.85 -10.95
N LEU A 209 -1.88 -6.05 -11.51
CA LEU A 209 -2.00 -6.23 -12.97
C LEU A 209 -3.29 -5.61 -13.52
N LEU A 210 -4.42 -5.80 -12.84
CA LEU A 210 -5.69 -5.20 -13.25
C LEU A 210 -5.66 -3.67 -13.12
N ALA A 211 -5.15 -3.14 -12.02
CA ALA A 211 -5.06 -1.70 -11.81
C ALA A 211 -4.11 -1.05 -12.83
N GLY A 212 -2.96 -1.69 -13.12
CA GLY A 212 -2.03 -1.25 -14.15
C GLY A 212 -2.67 -1.25 -15.55
N GLY A 213 -3.32 -2.34 -15.92
CA GLY A 213 -4.01 -2.46 -17.21
C GLY A 213 -5.16 -1.45 -17.36
N LEU A 214 -5.98 -1.27 -16.32
CA LEU A 214 -7.05 -0.27 -16.31
C LEU A 214 -6.50 1.16 -16.35
N SER A 215 -5.40 1.44 -15.63
CA SER A 215 -4.74 2.74 -15.70
C SER A 215 -4.27 3.02 -17.14
N LEU A 216 -3.58 2.09 -17.76
CA LEU A 216 -3.13 2.23 -19.14
C LEU A 216 -4.30 2.46 -20.11
N LEU A 217 -5.41 1.76 -19.89
CA LEU A 217 -6.63 1.93 -20.71
C LEU A 217 -7.27 3.30 -20.50
N LEU A 218 -7.47 3.73 -19.24
CA LEU A 218 -8.13 5.01 -18.94
C LEU A 218 -7.30 6.21 -19.40
N PHE A 219 -5.98 6.12 -19.31
CA PHE A 219 -5.09 7.18 -19.79
C PHE A 219 -5.11 7.35 -21.32
N ARG A 220 -5.57 6.36 -22.10
CA ARG A 220 -5.82 6.55 -23.55
C ARG A 220 -6.93 7.56 -23.85
N PHE A 221 -7.88 7.73 -22.91
CA PHE A 221 -9.00 8.69 -23.06
C PHE A 221 -8.70 10.04 -22.40
N VAL A 222 -7.62 10.15 -21.65
CA VAL A 222 -7.17 11.38 -21.02
C VAL A 222 -5.84 11.75 -21.66
N PRO A 223 -5.83 12.69 -22.62
CA PRO A 223 -4.59 13.09 -23.29
C PRO A 223 -3.61 13.63 -22.24
N LEU A 224 -2.46 12.98 -22.15
CA LEU A 224 -1.34 13.40 -21.32
C LEU A 224 -0.39 14.19 -22.22
N PRO A 225 -0.02 15.42 -21.87
CA PRO A 225 1.21 15.99 -22.40
C PRO A 225 2.34 15.05 -21.98
N LEU A 226 3.17 14.62 -22.92
CA LEU A 226 4.32 13.71 -22.66
C LEU A 226 5.28 14.30 -21.61
N ASP A 227 5.29 15.62 -21.45
CA ASP A 227 6.09 16.36 -20.47
C ASP A 227 5.64 16.17 -19.00
N VAL A 228 4.43 15.67 -18.76
CA VAL A 228 3.89 15.49 -17.40
C VAL A 228 4.59 14.36 -16.64
N PHE A 229 5.13 13.38 -17.35
CA PHE A 229 5.91 12.32 -16.73
C PHE A 229 7.41 12.67 -16.60
N ASN A 230 7.76 13.94 -16.78
CA ASN A 230 9.11 14.44 -16.60
C ASN A 230 9.23 15.57 -15.54
N PRO A 231 8.34 15.68 -14.53
CA PRO A 231 8.39 16.79 -13.59
C PRO A 231 9.60 16.74 -12.67
N MET A 232 10.27 15.58 -12.55
CA MET A 232 11.41 15.45 -11.65
C MET A 232 12.74 15.89 -12.26
N GLN A 233 12.87 16.07 -13.57
CA GLN A 233 14.07 16.65 -14.15
C GLN A 233 14.17 18.17 -13.92
N ASP A 234 13.04 18.86 -13.76
CA ASP A 234 12.97 20.29 -13.45
C ASP A 234 12.62 20.58 -11.98
N ALA A 235 12.12 19.61 -11.22
CA ALA A 235 12.10 19.71 -9.79
C ALA A 235 13.57 19.73 -9.34
N ARG A 236 14.19 20.91 -9.38
CA ARG A 236 15.28 21.18 -8.46
C ARG A 236 14.74 20.69 -7.13
N ILE A 237 15.25 19.57 -6.66
CA ILE A 237 15.16 19.19 -5.27
C ILE A 237 15.67 20.44 -4.59
N THR A 238 14.78 21.36 -4.22
CA THR A 238 15.13 22.36 -3.23
C THR A 238 15.66 21.49 -2.12
N PRO A 239 16.99 21.57 -1.83
CA PRO A 239 17.56 20.71 -0.83
C PRO A 239 16.56 20.81 0.31
N PHE A 240 15.99 19.67 0.72
CA PHE A 240 15.14 19.67 1.87
C PHE A 240 15.94 20.43 2.91
N THR A 241 15.65 21.71 3.04
CA THR A 241 15.96 22.40 4.26
C THR A 241 15.05 21.71 5.23
N THR A 242 15.45 20.50 5.61
CA THR A 242 14.89 19.80 6.73
C THR A 242 15.01 20.83 7.81
N SER A 243 13.92 21.53 8.06
CA SER A 243 13.88 22.40 9.22
C SER A 243 14.27 21.47 10.35
N ALA A 244 15.49 21.62 10.85
CA ALA A 244 16.00 20.82 11.96
C ALA A 244 14.96 20.81 13.07
N ALA A 245 14.21 21.93 13.21
CA ALA A 245 13.06 22.07 14.07
C ALA A 245 11.91 21.09 13.73
N ALA A 246 11.58 20.87 12.46
CA ALA A 246 10.51 19.92 12.08
C ALA A 246 10.94 18.48 12.34
N SER A 247 12.21 18.14 12.06
CA SER A 247 12.76 16.81 12.34
C SER A 247 12.83 16.53 13.84
N VAL A 248 13.26 17.53 14.64
CA VAL A 248 13.28 17.44 16.11
C VAL A 248 11.86 17.34 16.65
N ALA A 249 10.90 18.14 16.15
CA ALA A 249 9.51 18.07 16.56
C ALA A 249 8.90 16.69 16.26
N LEU A 250 9.18 16.11 15.08
CA LEU A 250 8.73 14.77 14.71
C LEU A 250 9.33 13.70 15.64
N LEU A 251 10.64 13.78 15.92
CA LEU A 251 11.32 12.86 16.83
C LEU A 251 10.78 12.97 18.26
N LEU A 252 10.56 14.18 18.75
CA LEU A 252 9.95 14.42 20.07
C LEU A 252 8.52 13.88 20.14
N MET A 253 7.73 14.08 19.09
CA MET A 253 6.36 13.54 19.01
C MET A 253 6.39 12.01 19.00
N CYS A 254 7.29 11.39 18.24
CA CYS A 254 7.47 9.93 18.24
C CYS A 254 7.93 9.42 19.61
N ALA A 255 8.90 10.09 20.25
CA ALA A 255 9.39 9.73 21.58
C ALA A 255 8.26 9.87 22.63
N MET A 256 7.50 10.96 22.58
CA MET A 256 6.38 11.19 23.50
C MET A 256 5.28 10.12 23.34
N LEU A 257 4.96 9.72 22.09
CA LEU A 257 4.02 8.64 21.80
C LEU A 257 4.53 7.28 22.30
N LEU A 258 5.82 7.01 22.17
CA LEU A 258 6.43 5.78 22.68
C LEU A 258 6.44 5.73 24.21
N LEU A 259 6.69 6.86 24.88
CA LEU A 259 6.72 6.98 26.33
C LEU A 259 5.31 6.97 26.95
N THR A 260 4.32 7.56 26.28
CA THR A 260 2.92 7.59 26.74
C THR A 260 2.13 6.36 26.32
N GLY A 261 2.61 5.61 25.36
CA GLY A 261 2.01 4.36 24.85
C GLY A 261 2.19 3.20 25.83
N LYS A 262 1.82 3.35 27.10
CA LYS A 262 1.60 2.19 27.99
C LYS A 262 0.51 1.34 27.36
N GLY A 263 0.89 0.11 26.96
CA GLY A 263 -0.06 -0.88 26.47
C GLY A 263 -1.27 -1.03 27.40
N PRO A 264 -2.40 -1.53 26.89
CA PRO A 264 -3.59 -1.71 27.71
C PRO A 264 -3.20 -2.50 28.96
N ALA A 265 -3.40 -1.89 30.12
CA ALA A 265 -3.23 -2.56 31.41
C ALA A 265 -4.05 -3.86 31.31
N ARG A 266 -3.39 -5.00 31.44
CA ARG A 266 -4.06 -6.27 31.64
C ARG A 266 -4.91 -6.07 32.90
N LEU A 267 -6.20 -5.77 32.71
CA LEU A 267 -7.18 -5.85 33.80
C LEU A 267 -7.10 -7.26 34.34
N GLY A 268 -6.56 -7.34 35.55
CA GLY A 268 -6.27 -8.57 36.24
C GLY A 268 -7.50 -9.46 36.26
N ARG A 269 -7.29 -10.67 35.81
CA ARG A 269 -8.14 -11.81 36.09
C ARG A 269 -8.05 -12.04 37.62
N LYS A 270 -8.99 -11.48 38.35
CA LYS A 270 -9.25 -11.93 39.74
C LYS A 270 -10.36 -12.97 39.68
N GLY A 271 -10.02 -14.14 40.20
CA GLY A 271 -10.70 -15.27 40.75
C GLY A 271 -12.14 -15.61 40.36
#